data_af7875e37c2999c33f93238329b825c8
#
_entry.id   af7875e37c2999c33f93238329b825c8
#
_cell.length_a   1.000
_cell.length_b   1.000
_cell.length_c   1.000
_cell.angle_alpha   90.00
_cell.angle_beta   90.00
_cell.angle_gamma   90.00
#
_symmetry.space_group_name_H-M   'P 1'
#
loop_
_entity.id
_entity.type
_entity.pdbx_description
1 polymer ?
#
loop_
_entity_poly.entity_id
_entity_poly.type
_entity_poly.pdbx_seq_one_letter_code
_entity_poly.pdbx_strand_id
1 'polypeptide(L)'
;MASERMESEEFLVIRTSRGLSLLDDPMQISIYKTVSEIPGRPNDLSAKFNIPSSSLQFNINKMLTSGTIERVKLEDNRKSVYYSARGQILMRSSCPDHASFQGLIESFSGERITESRLSFILTECMSSIGLDLLPMIDDYIISFADEASEGMTSETVEDAVIEMKRLMKKYCGSVEISVFGFNPLIIIVSGGSTMPSCVKQVSNLICRWICNISGQEFVLNGLSDMPTSKSDHKYKLQYNRVPKCMTSRSTIDEEDKESERFYMALTKEGLKIVRGGIRADIISSIRHRPMNMSEIVQATKSPRSTVVSNVSRMLEEGFLTTFEEGYDTVHYGIGCDILLDNYGTKDASTEFSHSFTDHGLLEGGYRYICSRLESIGFDPTTMMYQCGRLFAKYDTTPTKSASDLMKRIGAEVSSSDDTMSLLTVVPADDRGMDRYKASFICGMMMEMYDNGSNKTLAYVGDASNGNVTI
;
A
#
# COMPACT_ATOMS: atom_id res chain seq x y z
N MET A 1 -8.76 -25.34 -22.88
CA MET A 1 -9.49 -24.11 -22.62
C MET A 1 -8.44 -23.11 -22.15
N ALA A 2 -8.11 -22.13 -22.98
CA ALA A 2 -7.17 -21.07 -22.60
C ALA A 2 -7.87 -20.21 -21.54
N SER A 3 -7.28 -20.10 -20.37
CA SER A 3 -7.65 -19.12 -19.35
C SER A 3 -7.43 -17.75 -20.00
N GLU A 4 -8.50 -17.04 -20.33
CA GLU A 4 -8.44 -15.61 -20.59
C GLU A 4 -7.81 -14.99 -19.35
N ARG A 5 -6.55 -14.55 -19.49
CA ARG A 5 -5.95 -13.67 -18.50
C ARG A 5 -6.80 -12.41 -18.52
N MET A 6 -7.59 -12.19 -17.47
CA MET A 6 -8.10 -10.87 -17.17
C MET A 6 -6.86 -9.96 -17.04
N GLU A 7 -6.61 -9.15 -18.06
CA GLU A 7 -5.67 -8.06 -17.96
C GLU A 7 -6.22 -7.13 -16.86
N SER A 8 -5.61 -7.18 -15.68
CA SER A 8 -5.93 -6.22 -14.63
C SER A 8 -5.61 -4.85 -15.20
N GLU A 9 -6.61 -3.97 -15.26
CA GLU A 9 -6.42 -2.59 -15.72
C GLU A 9 -5.31 -1.96 -14.87
N GLU A 10 -4.24 -1.49 -15.53
CA GLU A 10 -3.13 -0.85 -14.84
C GLU A 10 -3.60 0.50 -14.27
N PHE A 11 -3.29 0.76 -12.99
CA PHE A 11 -3.56 2.05 -12.37
C PHE A 11 -2.44 2.47 -11.41
N LEU A 12 -2.37 3.78 -11.15
CA LEU A 12 -1.53 4.38 -10.11
C LEU A 12 -2.39 5.29 -9.24
N VAL A 13 -2.26 5.16 -7.92
CA VAL A 13 -2.79 6.14 -6.96
C VAL A 13 -1.64 7.03 -6.52
N ILE A 14 -1.77 8.32 -6.79
CA ILE A 14 -0.74 9.31 -6.57
C ILE A 14 -1.25 10.37 -5.58
N ARG A 15 -0.48 10.61 -4.52
CA ARG A 15 -0.70 11.77 -3.65
C ARG A 15 -0.08 12.99 -4.30
N THR A 16 -0.88 14.02 -4.47
CA THR A 16 -0.47 15.34 -4.97
C THR A 16 -0.72 16.39 -3.90
N SER A 17 -0.28 17.61 -4.12
CA SER A 17 -0.65 18.76 -3.28
C SER A 17 -2.17 19.05 -3.27
N ARG A 18 -2.91 18.49 -4.22
CA ARG A 18 -4.37 18.64 -4.36
C ARG A 18 -5.18 17.45 -3.79
N GLY A 19 -4.52 16.50 -3.14
CA GLY A 19 -5.12 15.28 -2.63
C GLY A 19 -4.73 14.06 -3.47
N LEU A 20 -5.58 13.03 -3.46
CA LEU A 20 -5.36 11.81 -4.24
C LEU A 20 -5.75 12.01 -5.70
N SER A 21 -4.95 11.47 -6.59
CA SER A 21 -5.22 11.37 -8.03
C SER A 21 -5.07 9.93 -8.49
N LEU A 22 -6.00 9.48 -9.32
CA LEU A 22 -6.00 8.16 -9.93
C LEU A 22 -5.59 8.27 -11.41
N LEU A 23 -4.50 7.64 -11.79
CA LEU A 23 -4.14 7.43 -13.19
C LEU A 23 -4.48 5.98 -13.57
N ASP A 24 -5.40 5.80 -14.51
CA ASP A 24 -5.81 4.50 -15.08
C ASP A 24 -5.81 4.53 -16.63
N ASP A 25 -5.47 5.67 -17.22
CA ASP A 25 -5.24 5.78 -18.66
C ASP A 25 -3.81 5.29 -18.98
N PRO A 26 -3.64 4.26 -19.84
CA PRO A 26 -2.31 3.69 -20.13
C PRO A 26 -1.32 4.71 -20.66
N MET A 27 -1.78 5.72 -21.41
CA MET A 27 -0.91 6.77 -21.94
C MET A 27 -0.44 7.71 -20.82
N GLN A 28 -1.34 8.09 -19.90
CA GLN A 28 -0.98 8.93 -18.76
C GLN A 28 -0.01 8.21 -17.81
N ILE A 29 -0.23 6.92 -17.57
CA ILE A 29 0.69 6.08 -16.80
C ILE A 29 2.07 6.03 -17.46
N SER A 30 2.12 5.81 -18.77
CA SER A 30 3.38 5.75 -19.52
C SER A 30 4.12 7.10 -19.51
N ILE A 31 3.40 8.21 -19.68
CA ILE A 31 3.95 9.56 -19.55
C ILE A 31 4.51 9.74 -18.13
N TYR A 32 3.72 9.46 -17.09
CA TYR A 32 4.11 9.62 -15.71
C TYR A 32 5.39 8.85 -15.40
N LYS A 33 5.44 7.56 -15.73
CA LYS A 33 6.64 6.70 -15.54
C LYS A 33 7.86 7.29 -16.25
N THR A 34 7.69 7.78 -17.45
CA THR A 34 8.82 8.39 -18.21
C THR A 34 9.35 9.65 -17.55
N VAL A 35 8.46 10.57 -17.16
CA VAL A 35 8.87 11.86 -16.60
C VAL A 35 9.25 11.77 -15.11
N SER A 36 8.96 10.65 -14.45
CA SER A 36 9.46 10.37 -13.11
C SER A 36 10.93 9.94 -13.10
N GLU A 37 11.40 9.33 -14.18
CA GLU A 37 12.81 8.97 -14.34
C GLU A 37 13.66 10.18 -14.77
N ILE A 38 13.22 10.87 -15.83
CA ILE A 38 13.93 12.02 -16.41
C ILE A 38 12.91 13.04 -16.92
N PRO A 39 13.04 14.34 -16.59
CA PRO A 39 12.18 15.37 -17.13
C PRO A 39 12.18 15.38 -18.67
N GLY A 40 11.00 15.33 -19.28
CA GLY A 40 10.80 15.18 -20.72
C GLY A 40 10.25 16.43 -21.39
N ARG A 41 10.77 16.76 -22.60
CA ARG A 41 10.15 17.81 -23.43
C ARG A 41 8.95 17.26 -24.20
N PRO A 42 7.96 18.10 -24.55
CA PRO A 42 6.80 17.66 -25.33
C PRO A 42 7.17 16.90 -26.60
N ASN A 43 8.14 17.42 -27.36
CA ASN A 43 8.55 16.80 -28.62
C ASN A 43 9.22 15.45 -28.44
N ASP A 44 10.03 15.29 -27.38
CA ASP A 44 10.70 14.04 -27.06
C ASP A 44 9.69 12.99 -26.63
N LEU A 45 8.70 13.38 -25.81
CA LEU A 45 7.61 12.49 -25.39
C LEU A 45 6.71 12.10 -26.56
N SER A 46 6.35 13.05 -27.46
CA SER A 46 5.57 12.77 -28.66
C SER A 46 6.28 11.75 -29.55
N ALA A 47 7.58 11.92 -29.76
CA ALA A 47 8.41 11.01 -30.54
C ALA A 47 8.53 9.63 -29.85
N LYS A 48 8.80 9.60 -28.52
CA LYS A 48 8.94 8.35 -27.75
C LYS A 48 7.68 7.49 -27.81
N PHE A 49 6.50 8.11 -27.68
CA PHE A 49 5.22 7.38 -27.66
C PHE A 49 4.58 7.24 -29.04
N ASN A 50 5.19 7.82 -30.08
CA ASN A 50 4.66 7.83 -31.45
C ASN A 50 3.21 8.31 -31.53
N ILE A 51 2.89 9.42 -30.82
CA ILE A 51 1.55 10.01 -30.78
C ILE A 51 1.57 11.44 -31.29
N PRO A 52 0.45 11.93 -31.90
CA PRO A 52 0.32 13.33 -32.31
C PRO A 52 0.51 14.28 -31.12
N SER A 53 1.15 15.42 -31.36
CA SER A 53 1.38 16.44 -30.34
C SER A 53 0.08 16.94 -29.69
N SER A 54 -1.05 16.96 -30.42
CA SER A 54 -2.36 17.31 -29.85
C SER A 54 -2.85 16.30 -28.80
N SER A 55 -2.70 15.00 -29.08
CA SER A 55 -3.06 13.93 -28.13
C SER A 55 -2.15 13.94 -26.90
N LEU A 56 -0.85 14.16 -27.10
CA LEU A 56 0.09 14.34 -26.00
C LEU A 56 -0.31 15.54 -25.14
N GLN A 57 -0.58 16.69 -25.76
CA GLN A 57 -0.93 17.92 -25.04
C GLN A 57 -2.23 17.78 -24.25
N PHE A 58 -3.22 17.04 -24.76
CA PHE A 58 -4.45 16.73 -24.04
C PHE A 58 -4.15 15.95 -22.73
N ASN A 59 -3.35 14.88 -22.82
CA ASN A 59 -2.96 14.10 -21.66
C ASN A 59 -2.12 14.91 -20.66
N ILE A 60 -1.14 15.66 -21.15
CA ILE A 60 -0.31 16.56 -20.32
C ILE A 60 -1.18 17.59 -19.59
N ASN A 61 -2.13 18.22 -20.27
CA ASN A 61 -3.02 19.20 -19.62
C ASN A 61 -3.87 18.56 -18.53
N LYS A 62 -4.40 17.36 -18.77
CA LYS A 62 -5.16 16.60 -17.75
C LYS A 62 -4.29 16.29 -16.54
N MET A 63 -3.05 15.85 -16.77
CA MET A 63 -2.09 15.52 -15.70
C MET A 63 -1.59 16.75 -14.93
N LEU A 64 -1.42 17.91 -15.61
CA LEU A 64 -1.14 19.19 -14.96
C LEU A 64 -2.32 19.63 -14.09
N THR A 65 -3.55 19.44 -14.59
CA THR A 65 -4.77 19.79 -13.85
C THR A 65 -4.94 18.92 -12.60
N SER A 66 -4.62 17.62 -12.67
CA SER A 66 -4.65 16.74 -11.50
C SER A 66 -3.44 16.93 -10.56
N GLY A 67 -2.44 17.71 -10.96
CA GLY A 67 -1.21 17.92 -10.18
C GLY A 67 -0.25 16.72 -10.16
N THR A 68 -0.44 15.73 -11.03
CA THR A 68 0.44 14.55 -11.12
C THR A 68 1.76 14.84 -11.80
N ILE A 69 1.79 15.84 -12.68
CA ILE A 69 3.02 16.36 -13.27
C ILE A 69 3.11 17.88 -13.13
N GLU A 70 4.32 18.41 -13.24
CA GLU A 70 4.59 19.84 -13.21
C GLU A 70 5.48 20.29 -14.37
N ARG A 71 5.48 21.61 -14.64
CA ARG A 71 6.41 22.22 -15.59
C ARG A 71 7.69 22.59 -14.87
N VAL A 72 8.83 22.16 -15.41
CA VAL A 72 10.15 22.48 -14.85
C VAL A 72 11.04 23.12 -15.92
N LYS A 73 12.01 23.91 -15.47
CA LYS A 73 13.09 24.45 -16.29
C LYS A 73 14.40 23.84 -15.80
N LEU A 74 15.19 23.29 -16.72
CA LEU A 74 16.52 22.79 -16.40
C LEU A 74 17.53 23.95 -16.50
N GLU A 75 18.53 23.96 -15.61
CA GLU A 75 19.55 25.03 -15.56
C GLU A 75 20.31 25.17 -16.89
N ASP A 76 20.60 24.05 -17.55
CA ASP A 76 21.32 24.01 -18.82
C ASP A 76 20.49 24.49 -20.02
N ASN A 77 19.17 24.54 -19.90
CA ASN A 77 18.28 24.93 -20.99
C ASN A 77 17.05 25.69 -20.51
N ARG A 78 17.26 26.94 -20.05
CA ARG A 78 16.18 27.81 -19.51
C ARG A 78 15.12 28.22 -20.54
N LYS A 79 15.36 28.03 -21.84
CA LYS A 79 14.41 28.37 -22.89
C LYS A 79 13.38 27.29 -23.16
N SER A 80 13.66 26.05 -22.80
CA SER A 80 12.76 24.92 -23.05
C SER A 80 11.95 24.56 -21.78
N VAL A 81 10.68 24.24 -22.00
CA VAL A 81 9.80 23.71 -20.95
C VAL A 81 9.93 22.19 -20.93
N TYR A 82 10.13 21.63 -19.76
CA TYR A 82 10.13 20.20 -19.49
C TYR A 82 8.96 19.86 -18.57
N TYR A 83 8.54 18.60 -18.58
CA TYR A 83 7.59 18.05 -17.65
C TYR A 83 8.29 17.04 -16.75
N SER A 84 7.99 17.10 -15.46
CA SER A 84 8.49 16.17 -14.45
C SER A 84 7.31 15.62 -13.66
N ALA A 85 7.44 14.42 -13.15
CA ALA A 85 6.46 13.88 -12.22
C ALA A 85 6.41 14.71 -10.94
N ARG A 86 5.18 14.96 -10.48
CA ARG A 86 4.91 15.60 -9.20
C ARG A 86 3.99 14.70 -8.40
N GLY A 87 4.19 14.71 -7.11
CA GLY A 87 3.43 13.83 -6.23
C GLY A 87 4.12 12.48 -6.02
N GLN A 88 3.57 11.74 -5.11
CA GLN A 88 4.12 10.49 -4.62
C GLN A 88 3.20 9.34 -5.01
N ILE A 89 3.73 8.31 -5.67
CA ILE A 89 3.00 7.07 -5.87
C ILE A 89 2.82 6.43 -4.49
N LEU A 90 1.57 6.21 -4.09
CA LEU A 90 1.24 5.50 -2.86
C LEU A 90 1.01 4.03 -3.11
N MET A 91 0.35 3.70 -4.21
CA MET A 91 0.07 2.32 -4.60
C MET A 91 -0.15 2.23 -6.11
N ARG A 92 -0.08 1.02 -6.61
CA ARG A 92 -0.33 0.70 -8.01
C ARG A 92 -1.03 -0.64 -8.14
N SER A 93 -1.61 -0.90 -9.31
CA SER A 93 -2.10 -2.23 -9.65
C SER A 93 -0.96 -3.25 -9.66
N SER A 94 -1.26 -4.46 -9.27
CA SER A 94 -0.39 -5.63 -9.44
C SER A 94 -1.15 -6.75 -10.15
N CYS A 95 -0.42 -7.67 -10.77
CA CYS A 95 -1.02 -8.94 -11.15
C CYS A 95 -1.29 -9.74 -9.87
N PRO A 96 -2.54 -10.18 -9.62
CA PRO A 96 -2.83 -11.02 -8.48
C PRO A 96 -1.95 -12.28 -8.46
N ASP A 97 -1.16 -12.45 -7.39
CA ASP A 97 -0.27 -13.59 -7.22
C ASP A 97 -0.55 -14.32 -5.90
N HIS A 98 -1.55 -15.16 -5.92
CA HIS A 98 -1.91 -15.99 -4.77
C HIS A 98 -0.83 -17.02 -4.42
N ALA A 99 0.00 -17.44 -5.38
CA ALA A 99 1.03 -18.44 -5.13
C ALA A 99 2.19 -17.86 -4.32
N SER A 100 2.63 -16.63 -4.62
CA SER A 100 3.63 -15.92 -3.80
C SER A 100 3.12 -15.71 -2.38
N PHE A 101 1.88 -15.27 -2.21
CA PHE A 101 1.29 -15.09 -0.89
C PHE A 101 1.20 -16.42 -0.12
N GLN A 102 0.74 -17.50 -0.75
CA GLN A 102 0.72 -18.82 -0.14
C GLN A 102 2.12 -19.26 0.29
N GLY A 103 3.13 -19.13 -0.57
CA GLY A 103 4.52 -19.45 -0.26
C GLY A 103 5.07 -18.66 0.93
N LEU A 104 4.71 -17.37 1.05
CA LEU A 104 5.07 -16.55 2.21
C LEU A 104 4.44 -17.11 3.49
N ILE A 105 3.14 -17.43 3.49
CA ILE A 105 2.44 -17.95 4.67
C ILE A 105 3.02 -19.32 5.08
N GLU A 106 3.30 -20.18 4.12
CA GLU A 106 3.95 -21.47 4.38
C GLU A 106 5.34 -21.29 5.02
N SER A 107 6.10 -20.25 4.63
CA SER A 107 7.39 -19.94 5.24
C SER A 107 7.28 -19.49 6.70
N PHE A 108 6.14 -18.96 7.12
CA PHE A 108 5.84 -18.58 8.49
C PHE A 108 5.13 -19.68 9.30
N SER A 109 4.92 -20.85 8.71
CA SER A 109 4.21 -21.95 9.37
C SER A 109 4.89 -22.36 10.69
N GLY A 110 4.10 -22.45 11.75
CA GLY A 110 4.59 -22.77 13.10
C GLY A 110 5.32 -21.65 13.84
N GLU A 111 5.65 -20.54 13.18
CA GLU A 111 6.36 -19.43 13.80
C GLU A 111 5.41 -18.38 14.40
N ARG A 112 5.91 -17.62 15.39
CA ARG A 112 5.17 -16.50 15.97
C ARG A 112 5.02 -15.37 14.95
N ILE A 113 3.80 -14.84 14.81
CA ILE A 113 3.49 -13.70 13.96
C ILE A 113 3.83 -12.41 14.71
N THR A 114 4.97 -11.85 14.40
CA THR A 114 5.45 -10.58 14.97
C THR A 114 4.93 -9.38 14.15
N GLU A 115 5.02 -8.17 14.70
CA GLU A 115 4.67 -6.94 13.97
C GLU A 115 5.47 -6.77 12.67
N SER A 116 6.74 -7.15 12.67
CA SER A 116 7.57 -7.15 11.47
C SER A 116 7.01 -8.07 10.38
N ARG A 117 6.46 -9.23 10.75
CA ARG A 117 5.83 -10.15 9.78
C ARG A 117 4.49 -9.63 9.28
N LEU A 118 3.74 -8.89 10.10
CA LEU A 118 2.48 -8.28 9.67
C LEU A 118 2.68 -7.32 8.49
N SER A 119 3.81 -6.59 8.41
CA SER A 119 4.13 -5.75 7.25
C SER A 119 4.20 -6.56 5.95
N PHE A 120 4.90 -7.71 5.98
CA PHE A 120 5.03 -8.59 4.81
C PHE A 120 3.70 -9.24 4.46
N ILE A 121 2.97 -9.74 5.48
CA ILE A 121 1.66 -10.35 5.27
C ILE A 121 0.70 -9.35 4.63
N LEU A 122 0.64 -8.12 5.13
CA LEU A 122 -0.21 -7.06 4.57
C LEU A 122 0.16 -6.77 3.11
N THR A 123 1.45 -6.57 2.84
CA THR A 123 1.92 -6.22 1.50
C THR A 123 1.63 -7.32 0.49
N GLU A 124 1.98 -8.56 0.82
CA GLU A 124 1.76 -9.70 -0.08
C GLU A 124 0.28 -10.07 -0.21
N CYS A 125 -0.50 -9.92 0.87
CA CYS A 125 -1.95 -10.09 0.81
C CYS A 125 -2.57 -9.08 -0.15
N MET A 126 -2.21 -7.81 -0.04
CA MET A 126 -2.72 -6.77 -0.94
C MET A 126 -2.26 -7.01 -2.38
N SER A 127 -1.01 -7.43 -2.59
CA SER A 127 -0.52 -7.82 -3.92
C SER A 127 -1.33 -8.99 -4.49
N SER A 128 -1.70 -9.97 -3.67
CA SER A 128 -2.49 -11.13 -4.11
C SER A 128 -3.90 -10.77 -4.60
N ILE A 129 -4.45 -9.65 -4.18
CA ILE A 129 -5.74 -9.13 -4.64
C ILE A 129 -5.61 -8.05 -5.72
N GLY A 130 -4.40 -7.74 -6.18
CA GLY A 130 -4.14 -6.79 -7.26
C GLY A 130 -3.72 -5.39 -6.82
N LEU A 131 -3.36 -5.17 -5.55
CA LEU A 131 -2.95 -3.88 -5.01
C LEU A 131 -1.52 -3.92 -4.44
N ASP A 132 -0.56 -3.32 -5.14
CA ASP A 132 0.83 -3.24 -4.70
C ASP A 132 1.07 -2.02 -3.79
N LEU A 133 1.42 -2.28 -2.53
CA LEU A 133 1.76 -1.30 -1.50
C LEU A 133 3.27 -1.03 -1.37
N LEU A 134 4.12 -1.64 -2.19
CA LEU A 134 5.58 -1.42 -2.14
C LEU A 134 5.97 0.06 -2.21
N PRO A 135 5.30 0.94 -2.97
CA PRO A 135 5.62 2.36 -2.95
C PRO A 135 5.49 3.01 -1.56
N MET A 136 4.53 2.58 -0.73
CA MET A 136 4.42 3.07 0.66
C MET A 136 5.54 2.56 1.55
N ILE A 137 6.00 1.32 1.32
CA ILE A 137 7.15 0.77 2.03
C ILE A 137 8.42 1.53 1.66
N ASP A 138 8.61 1.81 0.38
CA ASP A 138 9.76 2.60 -0.09
C ASP A 138 9.74 4.01 0.53
N ASP A 139 8.57 4.66 0.65
CA ASP A 139 8.41 5.93 1.35
C ASP A 139 8.77 5.83 2.84
N TYR A 140 8.27 4.80 3.51
CA TYR A 140 8.63 4.55 4.91
C TYR A 140 10.14 4.40 5.10
N ILE A 141 10.79 3.62 4.25
CA ILE A 141 12.23 3.37 4.33
C ILE A 141 13.03 4.64 4.09
N ILE A 142 12.63 5.47 3.13
CA ILE A 142 13.28 6.75 2.84
C ILE A 142 13.12 7.69 4.05
N SER A 143 11.91 7.83 4.57
CA SER A 143 11.63 8.70 5.73
C SER A 143 12.36 8.23 6.98
N PHE A 144 12.37 6.91 7.22
CA PHE A 144 13.14 6.30 8.30
C PHE A 144 14.66 6.58 8.16
N ALA A 145 15.17 6.43 6.93
CA ALA A 145 16.58 6.69 6.68
C ALA A 145 16.96 8.15 6.91
N ASP A 146 16.11 9.07 6.48
CA ASP A 146 16.31 10.51 6.64
C ASP A 146 16.33 10.89 8.12
N GLU A 147 15.36 10.45 8.92
CA GLU A 147 15.33 10.70 10.36
C GLU A 147 16.52 10.05 11.09
N ALA A 148 16.82 8.78 10.80
CA ALA A 148 17.89 8.05 11.46
C ALA A 148 19.30 8.62 11.17
N SER A 149 19.48 9.29 10.04
CA SER A 149 20.75 9.91 9.63
C SER A 149 20.76 11.43 9.78
N GLU A 150 19.75 12.03 10.42
CA GLU A 150 19.66 13.47 10.60
C GLU A 150 20.88 14.04 11.33
N GLY A 151 21.47 15.09 10.79
CA GLY A 151 22.67 15.72 11.32
C GLY A 151 23.98 14.96 11.12
N MET A 152 23.95 13.76 10.52
CA MET A 152 25.16 13.00 10.21
C MET A 152 25.76 13.49 8.90
N THR A 153 27.08 13.76 8.92
CA THR A 153 27.85 14.15 7.72
C THR A 153 29.21 13.48 7.74
N SER A 154 29.76 13.16 6.58
CA SER A 154 31.12 12.67 6.45
C SER A 154 31.84 13.30 5.25
N GLU A 155 33.14 13.39 5.31
CA GLU A 155 33.96 13.95 4.23
C GLU A 155 34.21 12.92 3.13
N THR A 156 34.21 11.63 3.49
CA THR A 156 34.49 10.52 2.55
C THR A 156 33.34 9.51 2.48
N VAL A 157 33.26 8.78 1.38
CA VAL A 157 32.31 7.67 1.23
C VAL A 157 32.64 6.52 2.18
N GLU A 158 33.91 6.32 2.46
CA GLU A 158 34.42 5.33 3.40
C GLU A 158 33.87 5.56 4.80
N ASP A 159 33.94 6.80 5.29
CA ASP A 159 33.40 7.19 6.59
C ASP A 159 31.86 7.09 6.61
N ALA A 160 31.20 7.50 5.53
CA ALA A 160 29.74 7.33 5.39
C ALA A 160 29.32 5.86 5.50
N VAL A 161 30.11 4.96 4.92
CA VAL A 161 29.87 3.50 5.02
C VAL A 161 30.09 2.98 6.45
N ILE A 162 31.04 3.52 7.20
CA ILE A 162 31.25 3.16 8.61
C ILE A 162 30.04 3.57 9.45
N GLU A 163 29.55 4.80 9.27
CA GLU A 163 28.34 5.28 9.98
C GLU A 163 27.10 4.50 9.56
N MET A 164 26.92 4.22 8.29
CA MET A 164 25.83 3.37 7.79
C MET A 164 25.86 1.97 8.45
N LYS A 165 27.04 1.35 8.61
CA LYS A 165 27.16 0.07 9.34
C LYS A 165 26.74 0.18 10.80
N ARG A 166 27.00 1.31 11.48
CA ARG A 166 26.54 1.55 12.85
C ARG A 166 25.02 1.65 12.92
N LEU A 167 24.40 2.40 11.99
CA LEU A 167 22.95 2.50 11.88
C LEU A 167 22.32 1.13 11.60
N MET A 168 22.91 0.37 10.68
CA MET A 168 22.42 -0.97 10.36
C MET A 168 22.46 -1.89 11.58
N LYS A 169 23.56 -1.88 12.33
CA LYS A 169 23.67 -2.67 13.58
C LYS A 169 22.66 -2.23 14.63
N LYS A 170 22.37 -0.92 14.71
CA LYS A 170 21.40 -0.36 15.67
C LYS A 170 19.97 -0.77 15.33
N TYR A 171 19.56 -0.67 14.07
CA TYR A 171 18.17 -0.79 13.65
C TYR A 171 17.83 -2.11 12.94
N CYS A 172 18.82 -2.81 12.40
CA CYS A 172 18.67 -4.05 11.62
C CYS A 172 19.67 -5.11 12.09
N GLY A 173 19.78 -5.34 13.39
CA GLY A 173 20.81 -6.17 14.01
C GLY A 173 20.99 -7.60 13.48
N SER A 174 19.99 -8.12 12.74
CA SER A 174 20.05 -9.44 12.07
C SER A 174 20.70 -9.40 10.69
N VAL A 175 21.09 -8.22 10.19
CA VAL A 175 21.69 -8.04 8.86
C VAL A 175 23.17 -7.70 9.01
N GLU A 176 24.02 -8.54 8.40
CA GLU A 176 25.46 -8.31 8.35
C GLU A 176 25.86 -7.66 7.04
N ILE A 177 26.85 -6.75 7.09
CA ILE A 177 27.32 -5.98 5.93
C ILE A 177 28.82 -6.07 5.79
N SER A 178 29.25 -6.43 4.59
CA SER A 178 30.64 -6.40 4.15
C SER A 178 30.79 -5.50 2.92
N VAL A 179 31.88 -4.73 2.85
CA VAL A 179 32.15 -3.81 1.72
C VAL A 179 33.37 -4.29 0.98
N PHE A 180 33.31 -4.39 -0.35
CA PHE A 180 34.31 -4.94 -1.22
C PHE A 180 34.94 -3.95 -2.22
N GLY A 181 34.33 -2.77 -2.36
CA GLY A 181 34.84 -1.72 -3.25
C GLY A 181 34.05 -0.43 -3.11
N PHE A 182 34.66 0.67 -3.53
CA PHE A 182 34.09 2.01 -3.45
C PHE A 182 33.88 2.67 -4.83
N ASN A 183 34.36 2.10 -5.88
CA ASN A 183 34.16 2.60 -7.25
C ASN A 183 34.11 1.45 -8.29
N PRO A 184 32.94 0.87 -8.60
CA PRO A 184 31.64 1.11 -7.96
C PRO A 184 31.61 0.67 -6.49
N LEU A 185 30.64 1.22 -5.72
CA LEU A 185 30.44 0.80 -4.34
C LEU A 185 29.79 -0.58 -4.32
N ILE A 186 30.50 -1.58 -3.81
CA ILE A 186 30.05 -2.96 -3.74
C ILE A 186 29.88 -3.37 -2.29
N ILE A 187 28.65 -3.74 -1.95
CA ILE A 187 28.25 -4.15 -0.60
C ILE A 187 27.65 -5.57 -0.68
N ILE A 188 28.09 -6.44 0.22
CA ILE A 188 27.44 -7.74 0.43
C ILE A 188 26.64 -7.64 1.71
N VAL A 189 25.37 -7.96 1.61
CA VAL A 189 24.48 -8.11 2.75
C VAL A 189 24.15 -9.57 2.97
N SER A 190 24.11 -9.99 4.24
CA SER A 190 23.72 -11.34 4.62
C SER A 190 22.73 -11.28 5.77
N GLY A 191 21.78 -12.21 5.78
CA GLY A 191 20.71 -12.27 6.78
C GLY A 191 19.99 -13.60 6.76
N GLY A 192 19.09 -13.79 7.74
CA GLY A 192 18.31 -15.01 7.89
C GLY A 192 17.19 -15.18 6.85
N SER A 193 16.24 -16.06 7.15
CA SER A 193 15.17 -16.52 6.24
C SER A 193 14.26 -15.42 5.68
N THR A 194 14.16 -14.27 6.31
CA THR A 194 13.37 -13.11 5.83
C THR A 194 14.12 -12.25 4.81
N MET A 195 15.42 -12.46 4.62
CA MET A 195 16.25 -11.63 3.74
C MET A 195 15.79 -11.60 2.28
N PRO A 196 15.36 -12.71 1.65
CA PRO A 196 14.84 -12.69 0.28
C PRO A 196 13.69 -11.71 0.07
N SER A 197 12.77 -11.61 1.06
CA SER A 197 11.59 -10.74 0.98
C SER A 197 11.91 -9.27 1.17
N CYS A 198 13.01 -8.92 1.85
CA CYS A 198 13.33 -7.54 2.22
C CYS A 198 14.65 -7.00 1.64
N VAL A 199 15.36 -7.76 0.82
CA VAL A 199 16.67 -7.33 0.29
C VAL A 199 16.62 -6.02 -0.49
N LYS A 200 15.55 -5.79 -1.24
CA LYS A 200 15.35 -4.55 -1.99
C LYS A 200 15.17 -3.36 -1.04
N GLN A 201 14.38 -3.52 -0.01
CA GLN A 201 14.16 -2.52 1.03
C GLN A 201 15.44 -2.21 1.78
N VAL A 202 16.18 -3.25 2.17
CA VAL A 202 17.51 -3.10 2.80
C VAL A 202 18.48 -2.37 1.86
N SER A 203 18.45 -2.66 0.56
CA SER A 203 19.30 -1.95 -0.41
C SER A 203 18.95 -0.48 -0.55
N ASN A 204 17.66 -0.14 -0.55
CA ASN A 204 17.18 1.25 -0.60
C ASN A 204 17.59 2.01 0.66
N LEU A 205 17.46 1.39 1.84
CA LEU A 205 17.88 1.95 3.12
C LEU A 205 19.39 2.26 3.14
N ILE A 206 20.22 1.30 2.73
CA ILE A 206 21.68 1.45 2.64
C ILE A 206 22.02 2.60 1.70
N CYS A 207 21.42 2.61 0.50
CA CYS A 207 21.64 3.65 -0.49
C CYS A 207 21.31 5.04 0.07
N ARG A 208 20.15 5.19 0.70
CA ARG A 208 19.71 6.48 1.25
C ARG A 208 20.60 6.97 2.37
N TRP A 209 21.01 6.11 3.31
CA TRP A 209 21.96 6.49 4.37
C TRP A 209 23.30 6.96 3.82
N ILE A 210 23.85 6.24 2.84
CA ILE A 210 25.12 6.63 2.23
C ILE A 210 24.98 7.97 1.51
N CYS A 211 23.89 8.19 0.78
CA CYS A 211 23.61 9.48 0.13
C CYS A 211 23.51 10.63 1.15
N ASN A 212 22.74 10.44 2.20
CA ASN A 212 22.53 11.46 3.23
C ASN A 212 23.83 11.82 3.96
N ILE A 213 24.59 10.81 4.38
CA ILE A 213 25.80 11.01 5.20
C ILE A 213 26.96 11.55 4.35
N SER A 214 27.14 11.06 3.12
CA SER A 214 28.24 11.50 2.25
C SER A 214 27.95 12.77 1.44
N GLY A 215 26.66 13.17 1.36
CA GLY A 215 26.23 14.25 0.46
C GLY A 215 26.34 13.94 -1.03
N GLN A 216 26.63 12.68 -1.39
CA GLN A 216 26.81 12.21 -2.77
C GLN A 216 25.61 11.36 -3.17
N GLU A 217 25.22 11.43 -4.45
CA GLU A 217 24.11 10.63 -4.96
C GLU A 217 24.60 9.27 -5.48
N PHE A 218 23.92 8.22 -5.05
CA PHE A 218 24.15 6.84 -5.48
C PHE A 218 22.87 6.22 -5.97
N VAL A 219 22.98 5.29 -6.93
CA VAL A 219 21.85 4.53 -7.47
C VAL A 219 22.25 3.06 -7.49
N LEU A 220 21.32 2.19 -7.08
CA LEU A 220 21.47 0.75 -7.18
C LEU A 220 21.52 0.35 -8.67
N ASN A 221 22.66 -0.19 -9.11
CA ASN A 221 22.87 -0.63 -10.49
C ASN A 221 22.81 -2.15 -10.65
N GLY A 222 22.97 -2.89 -9.57
CA GLY A 222 22.94 -4.35 -9.60
C GLY A 222 22.61 -4.96 -8.24
N LEU A 223 21.72 -5.95 -8.30
CA LEU A 223 21.35 -6.82 -7.17
C LEU A 223 21.48 -8.26 -7.67
N SER A 224 22.30 -9.06 -7.02
CA SER A 224 22.49 -10.47 -7.37
C SER A 224 22.56 -11.35 -6.14
N ASP A 225 21.87 -12.49 -6.21
CA ASP A 225 21.98 -13.54 -5.20
C ASP A 225 23.35 -14.20 -5.27
N MET A 226 23.89 -14.57 -4.12
CA MET A 226 25.15 -15.28 -4.00
C MET A 226 24.90 -16.69 -3.47
N PRO A 227 25.50 -17.72 -4.08
CA PRO A 227 25.30 -19.10 -3.64
C PRO A 227 25.80 -19.29 -2.21
N THR A 228 24.93 -19.79 -1.34
CA THR A 228 25.21 -20.04 0.08
C THR A 228 24.59 -21.36 0.54
N SER A 229 24.90 -21.77 1.77
CA SER A 229 24.21 -22.87 2.44
C SER A 229 22.75 -22.50 2.74
N LYS A 230 21.86 -23.50 2.88
CA LYS A 230 20.39 -23.34 2.97
C LYS A 230 19.83 -22.39 4.05
N SER A 231 20.65 -21.95 5.01
CA SER A 231 20.18 -21.11 6.14
C SER A 231 20.57 -19.64 6.04
N ASP A 232 21.59 -19.31 5.22
CA ASP A 232 22.09 -17.94 5.08
C ASP A 232 21.87 -17.42 3.66
N HIS A 233 21.19 -16.29 3.53
CA HIS A 233 21.01 -15.61 2.26
C HIS A 233 22.01 -14.47 2.14
N LYS A 234 22.75 -14.44 1.03
CA LYS A 234 23.74 -13.39 0.72
C LYS A 234 23.43 -12.73 -0.60
N TYR A 235 23.49 -11.41 -0.61
CA TYR A 235 23.22 -10.61 -1.80
C TYR A 235 24.34 -9.63 -2.03
N LYS A 236 24.77 -9.53 -3.28
CA LYS A 236 25.71 -8.51 -3.74
C LYS A 236 24.91 -7.32 -4.27
N LEU A 237 25.12 -6.17 -3.65
CA LEU A 237 24.57 -4.87 -4.06
C LEU A 237 25.67 -4.05 -4.73
N GLN A 238 25.39 -3.48 -5.88
CA GLN A 238 26.30 -2.60 -6.59
C GLN A 238 25.65 -1.24 -6.79
N TYR A 239 26.30 -0.20 -6.29
CA TYR A 239 25.84 1.19 -6.43
C TYR A 239 26.82 1.98 -7.29
N ASN A 240 26.27 2.74 -8.23
CA ASN A 240 27.02 3.68 -9.02
C ASN A 240 26.78 5.09 -8.51
N ARG A 241 27.86 5.88 -8.45
CA ARG A 241 27.75 7.31 -8.18
C ARG A 241 27.14 8.01 -9.38
N VAL A 242 26.16 8.88 -9.14
CA VAL A 242 25.50 9.69 -10.17
C VAL A 242 25.71 11.17 -9.87
N PRO A 243 25.77 12.04 -10.91
CA PRO A 243 25.80 13.49 -10.71
C PRO A 243 24.53 13.96 -9.99
N LYS A 244 24.69 14.89 -9.08
CA LYS A 244 23.53 15.53 -8.40
C LYS A 244 22.72 16.29 -9.42
N CYS A 245 21.47 15.90 -9.62
CA CYS A 245 20.58 16.58 -10.56
C CYS A 245 20.04 17.86 -9.91
N MET A 246 20.51 19.03 -10.32
CA MET A 246 19.98 20.30 -9.88
C MET A 246 18.74 20.65 -10.71
N THR A 247 17.57 20.35 -10.20
CA THR A 247 16.30 20.81 -10.76
C THR A 247 15.82 22.03 -10.00
N SER A 248 15.76 23.21 -10.64
CA SER A 248 15.08 24.34 -10.03
C SER A 248 13.56 24.15 -10.24
N ARG A 249 12.83 23.88 -9.16
CA ARG A 249 11.37 23.82 -9.16
C ARG A 249 10.80 25.23 -9.18
N SER A 250 10.10 25.61 -10.23
CA SER A 250 9.27 26.81 -10.19
C SER A 250 7.88 26.42 -9.66
N THR A 251 7.52 26.91 -8.49
CA THR A 251 6.15 26.86 -7.99
C THR A 251 5.27 27.74 -8.88
N ILE A 252 4.29 27.11 -9.52
CA ILE A 252 3.18 27.84 -10.15
C ILE A 252 2.08 27.90 -9.11
N ASP A 253 1.53 29.10 -8.87
CA ASP A 253 0.42 29.31 -7.95
C ASP A 253 -0.73 28.36 -8.26
N GLU A 254 -1.19 27.67 -7.23
CA GLU A 254 -2.18 26.60 -7.31
C GLU A 254 -3.56 27.21 -7.02
N GLU A 255 -4.43 27.24 -8.03
CA GLU A 255 -5.85 27.39 -7.80
C GLU A 255 -6.40 26.14 -7.10
N ASP A 256 -7.16 26.32 -6.03
CA ASP A 256 -7.87 25.27 -5.28
C ASP A 256 -8.86 24.52 -6.20
N LYS A 257 -8.42 23.41 -6.75
CA LYS A 257 -9.32 22.46 -7.43
C LYS A 257 -9.55 21.26 -6.53
N GLU A 258 -10.81 20.88 -6.43
CA GLU A 258 -11.22 19.68 -5.67
C GLU A 258 -10.46 18.42 -6.15
N SER A 259 -10.04 17.58 -5.22
CA SER A 259 -9.45 16.27 -5.50
C SER A 259 -10.46 15.38 -6.25
N GLU A 260 -9.93 14.51 -7.11
CA GLU A 260 -10.77 13.52 -7.80
C GLU A 260 -11.41 12.57 -6.79
N ARG A 261 -12.71 12.30 -6.96
CA ARG A 261 -13.47 11.41 -6.08
C ARG A 261 -13.58 10.02 -6.68
N PHE A 262 -13.19 9.00 -5.92
CA PHE A 262 -13.29 7.60 -6.34
C PHE A 262 -13.38 6.66 -5.14
N TYR A 263 -13.93 5.47 -5.38
CA TYR A 263 -13.92 4.34 -4.45
C TYR A 263 -13.05 3.22 -5.00
N MET A 264 -12.34 2.51 -4.13
CA MET A 264 -11.76 1.21 -4.43
C MET A 264 -12.45 0.16 -3.57
N ALA A 265 -12.87 -0.92 -4.19
CA ALA A 265 -13.61 -1.98 -3.52
C ALA A 265 -13.12 -3.36 -3.94
N LEU A 266 -13.09 -4.29 -3.01
CA LEU A 266 -12.84 -5.69 -3.25
C LEU A 266 -14.18 -6.41 -3.44
N THR A 267 -14.47 -6.78 -4.68
CA THR A 267 -15.67 -7.55 -5.06
C THR A 267 -15.33 -9.03 -5.20
N LYS A 268 -16.33 -9.87 -5.46
CA LYS A 268 -16.13 -11.30 -5.78
C LYS A 268 -15.29 -11.51 -7.05
N GLU A 269 -15.26 -10.53 -7.94
CA GLU A 269 -14.48 -10.56 -9.18
C GLU A 269 -13.06 -9.96 -9.03
N GLY A 270 -12.70 -9.47 -7.83
CA GLY A 270 -11.43 -8.84 -7.52
C GLY A 270 -11.53 -7.33 -7.25
N LEU A 271 -10.39 -6.65 -7.31
CA LEU A 271 -10.30 -5.22 -7.04
C LEU A 271 -10.94 -4.42 -8.18
N LYS A 272 -11.86 -3.53 -7.83
CA LYS A 272 -12.58 -2.65 -8.75
C LYS A 272 -12.48 -1.19 -8.29
N ILE A 273 -12.51 -0.27 -9.26
CA ILE A 273 -12.48 1.17 -9.02
C ILE A 273 -13.74 1.81 -9.57
N VAL A 274 -14.40 2.65 -8.76
CA VAL A 274 -15.53 3.46 -9.16
C VAL A 274 -15.15 4.94 -9.05
N ARG A 275 -14.99 5.58 -10.21
CA ARG A 275 -14.79 7.04 -10.28
C ARG A 275 -16.08 7.80 -9.99
N GLY A 276 -15.95 9.09 -9.73
CA GLY A 276 -17.06 10.01 -9.50
C GLY A 276 -18.17 9.90 -10.54
N GLY A 277 -19.34 10.44 -10.20
CA GLY A 277 -20.57 10.35 -10.97
C GLY A 277 -21.59 9.43 -10.32
N ILE A 278 -22.64 9.07 -11.06
CA ILE A 278 -23.83 8.41 -10.49
C ILE A 278 -23.53 7.12 -9.73
N ARG A 279 -22.55 6.33 -10.14
CA ARG A 279 -22.18 5.09 -9.44
C ARG A 279 -21.59 5.37 -8.06
N ALA A 280 -20.74 6.38 -7.96
CA ALA A 280 -20.17 6.83 -6.70
C ALA A 280 -21.25 7.46 -5.80
N ASP A 281 -22.20 8.23 -6.39
CA ASP A 281 -23.32 8.80 -5.65
C ASP A 281 -24.25 7.70 -5.10
N ILE A 282 -24.46 6.62 -5.84
CA ILE A 282 -25.20 5.45 -5.37
C ILE A 282 -24.48 4.82 -4.17
N ILE A 283 -23.19 4.53 -4.26
CA ILE A 283 -22.39 3.96 -3.15
C ILE A 283 -22.50 4.86 -1.92
N SER A 284 -22.27 6.15 -2.08
CA SER A 284 -22.35 7.13 -0.99
C SER A 284 -23.73 7.13 -0.30
N SER A 285 -24.79 6.98 -1.09
CA SER A 285 -26.17 7.01 -0.57
C SER A 285 -26.50 5.79 0.27
N ILE A 286 -26.08 4.59 -0.16
CA ILE A 286 -26.46 3.31 0.47
C ILE A 286 -25.44 2.81 1.50
N ARG A 287 -24.30 3.50 1.65
CA ARG A 287 -23.19 3.04 2.50
C ARG A 287 -23.59 2.79 3.95
N HIS A 288 -24.46 3.63 4.50
CA HIS A 288 -24.81 3.58 5.92
C HIS A 288 -26.09 2.77 6.20
N ARG A 289 -26.92 2.56 5.20
CA ARG A 289 -28.12 1.73 5.29
C ARG A 289 -28.58 1.26 3.91
N PRO A 290 -29.16 0.08 3.79
CA PRO A 290 -29.83 -0.34 2.57
C PRO A 290 -30.95 0.64 2.18
N MET A 291 -31.13 0.85 0.87
CA MET A 291 -32.15 1.72 0.32
C MET A 291 -32.93 1.03 -0.80
N ASN A 292 -34.21 1.34 -0.94
CA ASN A 292 -34.99 0.92 -2.11
C ASN A 292 -34.69 1.82 -3.33
N MET A 293 -35.14 1.40 -4.50
CA MET A 293 -34.88 2.12 -5.76
C MET A 293 -35.37 3.57 -5.75
N SER A 294 -36.51 3.85 -5.11
CA SER A 294 -37.08 5.20 -5.06
C SER A 294 -36.25 6.12 -4.15
N GLU A 295 -35.76 5.61 -3.03
CA GLU A 295 -34.86 6.33 -2.14
C GLU A 295 -33.52 6.65 -2.82
N ILE A 296 -32.94 5.70 -3.58
CA ILE A 296 -31.68 5.92 -4.34
C ILE A 296 -31.90 7.00 -5.40
N VAL A 297 -32.99 6.96 -6.16
CA VAL A 297 -33.32 8.01 -7.15
C VAL A 297 -33.43 9.37 -6.50
N GLN A 298 -34.08 9.46 -5.33
CA GLN A 298 -34.24 10.72 -4.59
C GLN A 298 -32.86 11.21 -4.07
N ALA A 299 -32.04 10.32 -3.52
CA ALA A 299 -30.73 10.66 -2.96
C ALA A 299 -29.75 11.13 -4.03
N THR A 300 -29.67 10.44 -5.16
CA THR A 300 -28.76 10.76 -6.27
C THR A 300 -29.26 11.92 -7.15
N LYS A 301 -30.53 12.33 -7.01
CA LYS A 301 -31.19 13.37 -7.85
C LYS A 301 -31.04 13.10 -9.36
N SER A 302 -30.93 11.84 -9.74
CA SER A 302 -30.68 11.40 -11.11
C SER A 302 -31.92 10.78 -11.74
N PRO A 303 -32.08 10.78 -13.08
CA PRO A 303 -33.21 10.13 -13.75
C PRO A 303 -33.32 8.66 -13.37
N ARG A 304 -34.55 8.19 -13.09
CA ARG A 304 -34.81 6.80 -12.64
C ARG A 304 -34.21 5.75 -13.59
N SER A 305 -34.32 5.94 -14.91
CA SER A 305 -33.74 5.02 -15.90
C SER A 305 -32.23 4.88 -15.77
N THR A 306 -31.53 6.00 -15.52
CA THR A 306 -30.07 6.03 -15.32
C THR A 306 -29.69 5.32 -14.02
N VAL A 307 -30.44 5.55 -12.92
CA VAL A 307 -30.20 4.87 -11.64
C VAL A 307 -30.40 3.38 -11.79
N VAL A 308 -31.53 2.94 -12.38
CA VAL A 308 -31.83 1.51 -12.60
C VAL A 308 -30.71 0.82 -13.39
N SER A 309 -30.29 1.41 -14.52
CA SER A 309 -29.20 0.84 -15.34
C SER A 309 -27.89 0.69 -14.56
N ASN A 310 -27.52 1.71 -13.76
CA ASN A 310 -26.30 1.66 -12.97
C ASN A 310 -26.41 0.65 -11.81
N VAL A 311 -27.53 0.59 -11.09
CA VAL A 311 -27.77 -0.38 -10.02
C VAL A 311 -27.69 -1.80 -10.57
N SER A 312 -28.34 -2.09 -11.71
CA SER A 312 -28.26 -3.42 -12.34
C SER A 312 -26.82 -3.82 -12.65
N ARG A 313 -26.06 -2.92 -13.27
CA ARG A 313 -24.65 -3.16 -13.58
C ARG A 313 -23.80 -3.35 -12.32
N MET A 314 -24.03 -2.55 -11.27
CA MET A 314 -23.30 -2.65 -10.00
C MET A 314 -23.63 -3.94 -9.23
N LEU A 315 -24.85 -4.50 -9.39
CA LEU A 315 -25.21 -5.83 -8.89
C LEU A 315 -24.44 -6.92 -9.64
N GLU A 316 -24.38 -6.86 -10.98
CA GLU A 316 -23.61 -7.79 -11.80
C GLU A 316 -22.13 -7.77 -11.45
N GLU A 317 -21.55 -6.59 -11.26
CA GLU A 317 -20.14 -6.41 -10.88
C GLU A 317 -19.84 -6.71 -9.39
N GLY A 318 -20.87 -7.03 -8.59
CA GLY A 318 -20.73 -7.38 -7.18
C GLY A 318 -20.49 -6.21 -6.22
N PHE A 319 -20.69 -4.95 -6.65
CA PHE A 319 -20.63 -3.79 -5.75
C PHE A 319 -21.83 -3.74 -4.81
N LEU A 320 -22.97 -4.18 -5.28
CA LEU A 320 -24.24 -4.16 -4.56
C LEU A 320 -24.75 -5.56 -4.31
N THR A 321 -25.59 -5.68 -3.29
CA THR A 321 -26.38 -6.87 -3.00
C THR A 321 -27.82 -6.47 -2.71
N THR A 322 -28.75 -7.42 -2.80
CA THR A 322 -30.16 -7.19 -2.52
C THR A 322 -30.53 -7.76 -1.16
N PHE A 323 -31.42 -7.05 -0.46
CA PHE A 323 -32.05 -7.48 0.79
C PHE A 323 -33.57 -7.45 0.57
N GLU A 324 -34.25 -8.49 0.97
CA GLU A 324 -35.70 -8.56 0.96
C GLU A 324 -36.21 -8.21 2.35
N GLU A 325 -36.86 -7.04 2.50
CA GLU A 325 -37.60 -6.67 3.69
C GLU A 325 -39.10 -6.75 3.44
N GLY A 326 -39.75 -7.82 3.92
CA GLY A 326 -41.19 -8.02 3.75
C GLY A 326 -41.60 -8.45 2.34
N TYR A 327 -42.87 -8.46 2.08
CA TYR A 327 -43.45 -9.15 0.92
C TYR A 327 -43.25 -8.45 -0.44
N ASP A 328 -42.82 -7.18 -0.52
CA ASP A 328 -42.83 -6.46 -1.81
C ASP A 328 -41.74 -5.42 -2.05
N THR A 329 -40.76 -5.23 -1.16
CA THR A 329 -39.78 -4.15 -1.37
C THR A 329 -38.34 -4.66 -1.34
N VAL A 330 -37.68 -4.59 -2.50
CA VAL A 330 -36.24 -4.90 -2.62
C VAL A 330 -35.44 -3.68 -2.17
N HIS A 331 -34.52 -3.88 -1.23
CA HIS A 331 -33.52 -2.92 -0.81
C HIS A 331 -32.15 -3.30 -1.35
N TYR A 332 -31.34 -2.32 -1.68
CA TYR A 332 -29.98 -2.47 -2.19
C TYR A 332 -28.99 -1.98 -1.14
N GLY A 333 -27.98 -2.75 -0.86
CA GLY A 333 -26.90 -2.39 0.04
C GLY A 333 -25.53 -2.71 -0.57
N ILE A 334 -24.48 -2.37 0.16
CA ILE A 334 -23.10 -2.67 -0.26
C ILE A 334 -22.89 -4.19 -0.22
N GLY A 335 -22.42 -4.76 -1.32
CA GLY A 335 -22.14 -6.20 -1.50
C GLY A 335 -20.66 -6.55 -1.55
N CYS A 336 -19.77 -5.60 -1.24
CA CYS A 336 -18.32 -5.72 -1.34
C CYS A 336 -17.62 -4.99 -0.19
N ASP A 337 -16.32 -5.22 -0.02
CA ASP A 337 -15.52 -4.49 0.95
C ASP A 337 -15.00 -3.18 0.32
N ILE A 338 -15.43 -2.05 0.86
CA ILE A 338 -14.91 -0.74 0.45
C ILE A 338 -13.53 -0.54 1.12
N LEU A 339 -12.46 -0.61 0.33
CA LEU A 339 -11.10 -0.42 0.80
C LEU A 339 -10.69 1.05 0.87
N LEU A 340 -11.09 1.86 -0.11
CA LEU A 340 -10.82 3.29 -0.17
C LEU A 340 -12.11 4.07 -0.43
N ASP A 341 -12.32 5.08 0.39
CA ASP A 341 -13.31 6.12 0.17
C ASP A 341 -12.64 7.50 0.27
N ASN A 342 -12.39 8.09 -0.86
CA ASN A 342 -11.77 9.41 -0.87
C ASN A 342 -12.81 10.56 -0.92
N TYR A 343 -14.10 10.28 -0.74
CA TYR A 343 -15.17 11.28 -0.76
C TYR A 343 -15.16 12.24 0.45
N GLY A 344 -14.52 11.87 1.56
CA GLY A 344 -14.55 12.60 2.82
C GLY A 344 -13.20 13.19 3.26
N THR A 345 -12.12 12.86 2.59
CA THR A 345 -10.78 13.28 3.01
C THR A 345 -10.49 14.71 2.56
N LYS A 346 -10.88 15.69 3.36
CA LYS A 346 -10.49 17.10 3.15
C LYS A 346 -8.98 17.35 3.35
N ASP A 347 -8.26 16.41 3.96
CA ASP A 347 -6.90 16.61 4.48
C ASP A 347 -5.87 15.54 4.07
N ALA A 348 -5.91 15.06 2.81
CA ALA A 348 -4.75 14.32 2.27
C ALA A 348 -3.47 15.18 2.22
N SER A 349 -3.59 16.48 2.51
CA SER A 349 -2.49 17.44 2.65
C SER A 349 -1.95 17.53 4.08
N THR A 350 -2.62 16.95 5.09
CA THR A 350 -2.12 16.98 6.47
C THR A 350 -0.76 16.31 6.50
N GLU A 351 0.26 17.04 6.96
CA GLU A 351 1.58 16.48 7.21
C GLU A 351 1.42 15.29 8.16
N PHE A 352 1.74 14.12 7.65
CA PHE A 352 1.71 12.90 8.44
C PHE A 352 2.89 12.95 9.40
N SER A 353 2.62 13.28 10.68
CA SER A 353 3.63 13.29 11.72
C SER A 353 3.76 11.88 12.30
N HIS A 354 4.87 11.23 12.03
CA HIS A 354 5.22 9.92 12.56
C HIS A 354 6.71 9.93 12.94
N SER A 355 7.04 9.49 14.15
CA SER A 355 8.43 9.23 14.49
C SER A 355 8.82 7.86 13.94
N PHE A 356 9.71 7.85 12.95
CA PHE A 356 10.12 6.63 12.26
C PHE A 356 11.10 5.78 13.08
N THR A 357 11.86 6.41 13.98
CA THR A 357 12.91 5.77 14.75
C THR A 357 12.49 5.30 16.15
N ASP A 358 11.28 5.64 16.59
CA ASP A 358 10.75 5.23 17.91
C ASP A 358 10.54 3.70 17.99
N HIS A 359 10.35 3.05 16.85
CA HIS A 359 10.24 1.61 16.70
C HIS A 359 11.39 1.08 15.84
N GLY A 360 11.71 -0.20 15.96
CA GLY A 360 12.65 -0.83 15.01
C GLY A 360 12.12 -0.75 13.58
N LEU A 361 13.01 -0.68 12.59
CA LEU A 361 12.65 -0.56 11.17
C LEU A 361 11.55 -1.53 10.73
N LEU A 362 11.64 -2.79 11.16
CA LEU A 362 10.69 -3.83 10.75
C LEU A 362 9.39 -3.77 11.57
N GLU A 363 9.44 -3.31 12.81
CA GLU A 363 8.28 -3.24 13.71
C GLU A 363 7.40 -2.03 13.42
N GLY A 364 7.98 -0.91 13.03
CA GLY A 364 7.24 0.31 12.68
C GLY A 364 6.51 0.22 11.33
N GLY A 365 6.96 -0.64 10.43
CA GLY A 365 6.50 -0.65 9.04
C GLY A 365 5.00 -0.89 8.87
N TYR A 366 4.42 -1.88 9.56
CA TYR A 366 2.99 -2.16 9.38
C TYR A 366 2.11 -1.02 9.95
N ARG A 367 2.50 -0.45 11.10
CA ARG A 367 1.78 0.68 11.72
C ARG A 367 1.83 1.91 10.84
N TYR A 368 3.00 2.19 10.27
CA TYR A 368 3.15 3.26 9.29
C TYR A 368 2.21 3.06 8.10
N ILE A 369 2.24 1.87 7.47
CA ILE A 369 1.39 1.56 6.32
C ILE A 369 -0.08 1.74 6.69
N CYS A 370 -0.54 1.15 7.80
CA CYS A 370 -1.94 1.28 8.23
C CYS A 370 -2.33 2.73 8.52
N SER A 371 -1.51 3.48 9.26
CA SER A 371 -1.78 4.88 9.57
C SER A 371 -1.75 5.75 8.31
N ARG A 372 -0.83 5.46 7.38
CA ARG A 372 -0.75 6.17 6.10
C ARG A 372 -1.96 5.89 5.22
N LEU A 373 -2.38 4.63 5.12
CA LEU A 373 -3.59 4.23 4.41
C LEU A 373 -4.82 4.95 4.97
N GLU A 374 -4.96 4.99 6.29
CA GLU A 374 -6.06 5.70 6.95
C GLU A 374 -6.04 7.20 6.66
N SER A 375 -4.88 7.83 6.70
CA SER A 375 -4.73 9.28 6.41
C SER A 375 -5.19 9.66 5.00
N ILE A 376 -5.26 8.73 4.07
CA ILE A 376 -5.68 8.94 2.69
C ILE A 376 -7.07 8.35 2.39
N GLY A 377 -7.80 7.89 3.43
CA GLY A 377 -9.17 7.39 3.30
C GLY A 377 -9.30 5.90 2.99
N PHE A 378 -8.21 5.12 3.06
CA PHE A 378 -8.32 3.66 3.11
C PHE A 378 -8.83 3.21 4.47
N ASP A 379 -9.52 2.08 4.47
CA ASP A 379 -9.87 1.38 5.70
C ASP A 379 -8.88 0.23 5.97
N PRO A 380 -7.81 0.48 6.77
CA PRO A 380 -6.83 -0.56 7.07
C PRO A 380 -7.41 -1.68 7.93
N THR A 381 -8.51 -1.44 8.65
CA THR A 381 -9.16 -2.48 9.45
C THR A 381 -9.79 -3.54 8.56
N THR A 382 -10.53 -3.13 7.53
CA THR A 382 -11.04 -4.04 6.49
C THR A 382 -9.91 -4.77 5.77
N MET A 383 -8.83 -4.07 5.41
CA MET A 383 -7.68 -4.71 4.76
C MET A 383 -7.03 -5.77 5.67
N MET A 384 -6.79 -5.45 6.93
CA MET A 384 -6.21 -6.38 7.90
C MET A 384 -7.13 -7.58 8.19
N TYR A 385 -8.45 -7.37 8.20
CA TYR A 385 -9.43 -8.44 8.30
C TYR A 385 -9.31 -9.41 7.12
N GLN A 386 -9.25 -8.91 5.88
CA GLN A 386 -9.06 -9.75 4.70
C GLN A 386 -7.72 -10.48 4.71
N CYS A 387 -6.64 -9.80 5.15
CA CYS A 387 -5.35 -10.44 5.34
C CYS A 387 -5.43 -11.60 6.34
N GLY A 388 -6.16 -11.44 7.43
CA GLY A 388 -6.36 -12.48 8.44
C GLY A 388 -7.10 -13.70 7.86
N ARG A 389 -8.17 -13.48 7.09
CA ARG A 389 -8.90 -14.55 6.39
C ARG A 389 -8.00 -15.32 5.43
N LEU A 390 -7.31 -14.63 4.56
CA LEU A 390 -6.40 -15.24 3.59
C LEU A 390 -5.23 -15.95 4.29
N PHE A 391 -4.70 -15.37 5.37
CA PHE A 391 -3.67 -16.02 6.18
C PHE A 391 -4.16 -17.36 6.70
N ALA A 392 -5.30 -17.41 7.38
CA ALA A 392 -5.86 -18.63 7.94
C ALA A 392 -6.18 -19.70 6.88
N LYS A 393 -6.58 -19.28 5.68
CA LYS A 393 -6.85 -20.15 4.55
C LYS A 393 -5.61 -20.89 4.06
N TYR A 394 -4.44 -20.24 4.07
CA TYR A 394 -3.18 -20.80 3.55
C TYR A 394 -2.22 -21.29 4.66
N ASP A 395 -2.52 -21.00 5.94
CA ASP A 395 -1.70 -21.50 7.05
C ASP A 395 -1.87 -23.01 7.21
N THR A 396 -0.80 -23.74 6.91
CA THR A 396 -0.76 -25.21 7.03
C THR A 396 -0.46 -25.71 8.42
N THR A 397 -0.25 -24.80 9.39
CA THR A 397 0.02 -25.17 10.78
C THR A 397 -1.21 -25.88 11.37
N PRO A 398 -1.06 -27.07 11.97
CA PRO A 398 -2.18 -27.75 12.61
C PRO A 398 -2.61 -27.00 13.86
N THR A 399 -3.33 -25.92 13.69
CA THR A 399 -3.96 -25.15 14.78
C THR A 399 -5.25 -25.85 15.17
N LYS A 400 -5.24 -26.46 16.34
CA LYS A 400 -6.39 -27.25 16.84
C LYS A 400 -7.40 -26.41 17.62
N SER A 401 -7.03 -25.19 18.02
CA SER A 401 -7.90 -24.33 18.81
C SER A 401 -7.60 -22.85 18.60
N ALA A 402 -8.57 -21.97 18.91
CA ALA A 402 -8.39 -20.53 18.93
C ALA A 402 -7.24 -20.12 19.87
N SER A 403 -7.04 -20.84 20.99
CA SER A 403 -5.95 -20.60 21.94
C SER A 403 -4.57 -20.80 21.30
N ASP A 404 -4.39 -21.83 20.45
CA ASP A 404 -3.12 -22.07 19.78
C ASP A 404 -2.82 -20.97 18.76
N LEU A 405 -3.85 -20.49 18.05
CA LEU A 405 -3.74 -19.37 17.15
C LEU A 405 -3.34 -18.09 17.89
N MET A 406 -4.00 -17.78 19.00
CA MET A 406 -3.71 -16.60 19.80
C MET A 406 -2.28 -16.58 20.33
N LYS A 407 -1.75 -17.71 20.80
CA LYS A 407 -0.33 -17.82 21.21
C LYS A 407 0.64 -17.45 20.10
N ARG A 408 0.34 -17.83 18.86
CA ARG A 408 1.19 -17.48 17.70
C ARG A 408 1.22 -15.98 17.43
N ILE A 409 0.13 -15.28 17.71
CA ILE A 409 0.01 -13.83 17.48
C ILE A 409 0.53 -13.05 18.70
N GLY A 410 0.95 -13.75 19.77
CA GLY A 410 1.36 -13.13 21.01
C GLY A 410 0.17 -12.55 21.78
N ALA A 411 -0.95 -13.25 21.76
CA ALA A 411 -2.17 -12.91 22.49
C ALA A 411 -2.65 -14.09 23.32
N GLU A 412 -3.43 -13.82 24.35
CA GLU A 412 -4.05 -14.82 25.21
C GLU A 412 -5.56 -14.61 25.24
N VAL A 413 -6.30 -15.70 25.35
CA VAL A 413 -7.75 -15.66 25.58
C VAL A 413 -7.98 -15.53 27.08
N SER A 414 -8.54 -14.43 27.54
CA SER A 414 -8.81 -14.19 28.96
C SER A 414 -10.17 -14.72 29.43
N SER A 415 -11.15 -14.79 28.54
CA SER A 415 -12.45 -15.37 28.80
C SER A 415 -13.10 -15.87 27.51
N SER A 416 -13.74 -17.02 27.57
CA SER A 416 -14.65 -17.50 26.54
C SER A 416 -15.99 -17.79 27.20
N ASP A 417 -17.08 -17.28 26.61
CA ASP A 417 -18.42 -17.72 26.92
C ASP A 417 -18.62 -19.10 26.25
N ASP A 418 -19.26 -20.06 26.96
CA ASP A 418 -19.55 -21.39 26.40
C ASP A 418 -20.39 -21.36 25.11
N THR A 419 -21.00 -20.22 24.83
CA THR A 419 -21.76 -19.99 23.59
C THR A 419 -20.90 -19.45 22.42
N MET A 420 -19.60 -19.19 22.61
CA MET A 420 -18.71 -18.52 21.67
C MET A 420 -19.22 -17.16 21.14
N SER A 421 -20.06 -16.48 21.93
CA SER A 421 -20.58 -15.17 21.54
C SER A 421 -19.64 -14.02 21.88
N LEU A 422 -18.66 -14.24 22.75
CA LEU A 422 -17.71 -13.21 23.18
C LEU A 422 -16.35 -13.81 23.49
N LEU A 423 -15.31 -13.34 22.81
CA LEU A 423 -13.92 -13.73 23.05
C LEU A 423 -13.11 -12.49 23.43
N THR A 424 -12.58 -12.44 24.63
CA THR A 424 -11.68 -11.35 25.03
C THR A 424 -10.24 -11.78 24.81
N VAL A 425 -9.55 -11.05 23.94
CA VAL A 425 -8.15 -11.28 23.58
C VAL A 425 -7.29 -10.24 24.29
N VAL A 426 -6.32 -10.69 25.05
CA VAL A 426 -5.38 -9.85 25.78
C VAL A 426 -4.00 -9.95 25.11
N PRO A 427 -3.32 -8.83 24.84
CA PRO A 427 -1.95 -8.88 24.33
C PRO A 427 -1.03 -9.53 25.36
N ALA A 428 -0.10 -10.35 24.88
CA ALA A 428 0.89 -11.01 25.74
C ALA A 428 2.08 -10.10 26.11
N ASP A 429 2.09 -8.87 25.61
CA ASP A 429 3.13 -7.87 25.89
C ASP A 429 2.51 -6.52 26.27
N ASP A 430 3.32 -5.66 26.94
CA ASP A 430 2.89 -4.35 27.45
C ASP A 430 2.56 -3.32 26.34
N ARG A 431 2.73 -3.67 25.06
CA ARG A 431 2.52 -2.75 23.92
C ARG A 431 1.05 -2.60 23.53
N GLY A 432 0.18 -3.43 24.09
CA GLY A 432 -1.24 -3.41 23.77
C GLY A 432 -1.57 -4.00 22.39
N MET A 433 -2.85 -4.25 22.18
CA MET A 433 -3.38 -4.71 20.90
C MET A 433 -3.97 -3.50 20.18
N ASP A 434 -3.37 -3.12 19.05
CA ASP A 434 -3.99 -2.10 18.22
C ASP A 434 -5.18 -2.68 17.40
N ARG A 435 -6.05 -1.79 16.91
CA ARG A 435 -7.26 -2.18 16.16
C ARG A 435 -6.95 -2.95 14.87
N TYR A 436 -5.80 -2.73 14.25
CA TYR A 436 -5.42 -3.39 13.00
C TYR A 436 -5.05 -4.85 13.24
N LYS A 437 -4.26 -5.11 14.27
CA LYS A 437 -3.92 -6.46 14.73
C LYS A 437 -5.16 -7.21 15.19
N ALA A 438 -6.06 -6.52 15.89
CA ALA A 438 -7.36 -7.06 16.28
C ALA A 438 -8.20 -7.48 15.06
N SER A 439 -8.29 -6.64 14.04
CA SER A 439 -9.02 -6.95 12.80
C SER A 439 -8.40 -8.14 12.06
N PHE A 440 -7.07 -8.25 12.03
CA PHE A 440 -6.37 -9.41 11.48
C PHE A 440 -6.77 -10.70 12.21
N ILE A 441 -6.81 -10.68 13.54
CA ILE A 441 -7.24 -11.81 14.38
C ILE A 441 -8.69 -12.17 14.08
N CYS A 442 -9.58 -11.19 14.00
CA CYS A 442 -10.99 -11.42 13.65
C CYS A 442 -11.11 -12.13 12.29
N GLY A 443 -10.36 -11.69 11.28
CA GLY A 443 -10.34 -12.34 9.98
C GLY A 443 -9.87 -13.79 10.03
N MET A 444 -8.80 -14.07 10.78
CA MET A 444 -8.30 -15.44 10.96
C MET A 444 -9.33 -16.34 11.64
N MET A 445 -9.96 -15.85 12.70
CA MET A 445 -10.98 -16.62 13.43
C MET A 445 -12.20 -16.89 12.55
N MET A 446 -12.62 -15.90 11.76
CA MET A 446 -13.75 -16.05 10.87
C MET A 446 -13.53 -17.20 9.87
N GLU A 447 -12.35 -17.26 9.24
CA GLU A 447 -12.02 -18.35 8.30
C GLU A 447 -11.94 -19.73 8.99
N MET A 448 -11.47 -19.78 10.24
CA MET A 448 -11.39 -21.03 10.99
C MET A 448 -12.77 -21.56 11.40
N TYR A 449 -13.73 -20.68 11.67
CA TYR A 449 -15.06 -21.04 12.16
C TYR A 449 -16.15 -21.03 11.09
N ASP A 450 -15.86 -20.52 9.87
CA ASP A 450 -16.81 -20.46 8.76
C ASP A 450 -17.00 -21.81 8.09
N ASN A 451 -17.51 -22.77 8.85
CA ASN A 451 -17.97 -24.06 8.35
C ASN A 451 -19.35 -23.94 7.67
N GLY A 452 -19.61 -22.87 6.92
CA GLY A 452 -20.83 -22.69 6.14
C GLY A 452 -22.02 -22.08 6.89
N SER A 453 -21.80 -21.51 8.07
CA SER A 453 -22.84 -20.71 8.74
C SER A 453 -22.69 -19.23 8.37
N ASN A 454 -23.78 -18.59 7.92
CA ASN A 454 -23.86 -17.16 7.58
C ASN A 454 -23.69 -16.24 8.82
N LYS A 455 -22.79 -16.55 9.74
CA LYS A 455 -22.51 -15.74 10.93
C LYS A 455 -21.32 -14.86 10.64
N THR A 456 -21.49 -13.57 10.76
CA THR A 456 -20.42 -12.57 10.68
C THR A 456 -19.89 -12.33 12.08
N LEU A 457 -18.61 -12.59 12.32
CA LEU A 457 -17.94 -12.13 13.55
C LEU A 457 -17.65 -10.64 13.35
N ALA A 458 -18.18 -9.80 14.22
CA ALA A 458 -17.92 -8.39 14.23
C ALA A 458 -16.96 -8.07 15.38
N TYR A 459 -15.95 -7.25 15.08
CA TYR A 459 -15.16 -6.61 16.11
C TYR A 459 -16.04 -5.64 16.88
N VAL A 460 -16.24 -5.91 18.15
CA VAL A 460 -16.92 -4.99 19.08
C VAL A 460 -15.88 -4.65 20.14
N GLY A 461 -15.10 -3.59 19.96
CA GLY A 461 -14.07 -3.33 20.92
C GLY A 461 -13.85 -1.88 21.25
N ASP A 462 -13.75 -1.61 22.54
CA ASP A 462 -13.13 -0.42 23.07
C ASP A 462 -11.66 -0.77 23.37
N ALA A 463 -10.75 -0.30 22.52
CA ALA A 463 -9.32 -0.51 22.69
C ALA A 463 -8.73 0.33 23.85
N SER A 464 -9.56 1.01 24.64
CA SER A 464 -9.11 1.91 25.70
C SER A 464 -8.27 1.23 26.78
N ASN A 465 -8.37 -0.09 26.93
CA ASN A 465 -7.60 -0.89 27.91
C ASN A 465 -6.67 -1.93 27.27
N GLY A 466 -6.40 -1.84 25.98
CA GLY A 466 -5.54 -2.81 25.27
C GLY A 466 -6.17 -4.20 25.06
N ASN A 467 -7.41 -4.42 25.50
CA ASN A 467 -8.14 -5.65 25.31
C ASN A 467 -9.08 -5.55 24.12
N VAL A 468 -9.22 -6.62 23.36
CA VAL A 468 -10.12 -6.70 22.21
C VAL A 468 -11.17 -7.76 22.49
N THR A 469 -12.43 -7.40 22.34
CA THR A 469 -13.56 -8.33 22.40
C THR A 469 -14.02 -8.62 20.97
N ILE A 470 -14.07 -9.88 20.59
CA ILE A 470 -14.47 -10.40 19.28
C ILE A 470 -15.78 -11.15 19.43
#